data_7f40cc5f7a85235778237e3279eef34e
#
_entry.id   7f40cc5f7a85235778237e3279eef34e
#
_cell.length_a   1.000
_cell.length_b   1.000
_cell.length_c   1.000
_cell.angle_alpha   90.00
_cell.angle_beta   90.00
_cell.angle_gamma   90.00
#
_symmetry.space_group_name_H-M   'P 1'
#
loop_
_entity.id
_entity.type
_entity.pdbx_description
1 polymer ?
#
loop_
_entity_poly.entity_id
_entity_poly.type
_entity_poly.pdbx_seq_one_letter_code
_entity_poly.pdbx_strand_id
1 'polypeptide(L)'
;MKIRNTGIRIVQGDITGLEVDAIVNAANNELVMGGGVAGAIKRKGGKGIEGEAVKKGPIEIGGAVSTSAGSLPAKYVIHAATMGLDFKTDEAKIRSSCANALKEAEKLNVSSIAFPALGCGVGGFPEIGAAKIMAQEVLRHIWFDFPDSSLKEITFALFNKSAYDIFNKNVISYLEYIIHKIQSGPFITVDIIIELPEGIVLIERSNPPYGWAIPGGFLDYNESLEDCAIREAKEETSLDVYDLKQLHTYSKPGRDPRFHTVTTVFTAQGKGVPRADSDAANLKVFKLEDALKLDLAFDHQQVISDYLKLRRK
;
A
#
# COMPACT_ATOMS: atom_id res chain seq x y z
N MET A 1 12.86 -5.70 9.22
CA MET A 1 11.88 -4.61 9.40
C MET A 1 10.46 -5.17 9.34
N LYS A 2 9.43 -4.36 9.64
CA LYS A 2 8.04 -4.81 9.59
C LYS A 2 7.19 -3.81 8.80
N ILE A 3 6.31 -4.32 7.93
CA ILE A 3 5.34 -3.54 7.15
C ILE A 3 3.96 -4.09 7.49
N ARG A 4 3.08 -3.27 8.10
CA ARG A 4 1.82 -3.75 8.67
C ARG A 4 2.07 -4.97 9.58
N ASN A 5 1.49 -6.12 9.26
CA ASN A 5 1.62 -7.35 10.02
C ASN A 5 2.72 -8.30 9.52
N THR A 6 3.44 -7.93 8.44
CA THR A 6 4.43 -8.77 7.77
C THR A 6 5.86 -8.33 8.08
N GLY A 7 6.68 -9.22 8.59
CA GLY A 7 8.12 -9.04 8.78
C GLY A 7 8.88 -9.23 7.46
N ILE A 8 9.84 -8.35 7.18
CA ILE A 8 10.75 -8.47 6.02
C ILE A 8 12.15 -8.73 6.54
N ARG A 9 12.76 -9.82 6.08
CA ARG A 9 14.11 -10.25 6.47
C ARG A 9 15.00 -10.43 5.25
N ILE A 10 16.27 -10.12 5.43
CA ILE A 10 17.32 -10.44 4.45
C ILE A 10 18.30 -11.36 5.17
N VAL A 11 18.57 -12.52 4.61
CA VAL A 11 19.49 -13.49 5.20
C VAL A 11 20.54 -13.91 4.17
N GLN A 12 21.76 -14.12 4.63
CA GLN A 12 22.79 -14.77 3.84
C GLN A 12 22.74 -16.27 4.11
N GLY A 13 22.52 -17.08 3.08
CA GLY A 13 22.48 -18.52 3.23
C GLY A 13 21.83 -19.27 2.09
N ASP A 14 21.78 -20.56 2.23
CA ASP A 14 21.13 -21.47 1.29
C ASP A 14 19.63 -21.56 1.62
N ILE A 15 18.79 -21.09 0.70
CA ILE A 15 17.33 -21.08 0.83
C ILE A 15 16.74 -22.47 1.14
N THR A 16 17.41 -23.54 0.70
CA THR A 16 16.95 -24.93 0.89
C THR A 16 17.08 -25.43 2.33
N GLY A 17 17.73 -24.69 3.21
CA GLY A 17 17.86 -24.99 4.63
C GLY A 17 16.97 -24.15 5.53
N LEU A 18 16.15 -23.27 4.98
CA LEU A 18 15.29 -22.39 5.78
C LEU A 18 14.01 -23.11 6.23
N GLU A 19 13.69 -22.94 7.50
CA GLU A 19 12.42 -23.38 8.09
C GLU A 19 11.35 -22.33 7.82
N VAL A 20 10.69 -22.43 6.66
CA VAL A 20 9.61 -21.54 6.20
C VAL A 20 8.51 -22.39 5.56
N ASP A 21 7.28 -21.84 5.46
CA ASP A 21 6.20 -22.59 4.82
C ASP A 21 6.44 -22.82 3.32
N ALA A 22 6.98 -21.80 2.63
CA ALA A 22 7.26 -21.90 1.20
C ALA A 22 8.62 -21.31 0.84
N ILE A 23 9.32 -21.94 -0.09
CA ILE A 23 10.51 -21.38 -0.75
C ILE A 23 10.22 -21.15 -2.22
N VAL A 24 10.77 -20.09 -2.80
CA VAL A 24 10.61 -19.77 -4.21
C VAL A 24 11.79 -20.33 -5.01
N ASN A 25 11.46 -20.99 -6.11
CA ASN A 25 12.42 -21.40 -7.13
C ASN A 25 12.38 -20.41 -8.29
N ALA A 26 13.52 -19.81 -8.63
CA ALA A 26 13.68 -19.04 -9.87
C ALA A 26 13.74 -20.03 -11.05
N ALA A 27 12.60 -20.29 -11.66
CA ALA A 27 12.42 -21.33 -12.68
C ALA A 27 12.45 -20.77 -14.12
N ASN A 28 12.63 -21.66 -15.09
CA ASN A 28 12.22 -21.44 -16.47
C ASN A 28 10.75 -21.84 -16.64
N ASN A 29 10.14 -21.46 -17.76
CA ASN A 29 8.73 -21.73 -18.05
C ASN A 29 8.39 -23.23 -18.22
N GLU A 30 9.36 -24.08 -18.59
CA GLU A 30 9.20 -25.54 -18.69
C GLU A 30 9.31 -26.24 -17.33
N LEU A 31 9.70 -25.50 -16.29
CA LEU A 31 9.85 -25.97 -14.89
C LEU A 31 10.92 -27.08 -14.72
N VAL A 32 11.83 -27.19 -15.67
CA VAL A 32 12.96 -28.13 -15.59
C VAL A 32 14.01 -27.59 -14.61
N MET A 33 14.49 -28.46 -13.72
CA MET A 33 15.39 -28.09 -12.62
C MET A 33 16.83 -28.55 -12.90
N GLY A 34 17.62 -27.70 -13.58
CA GLY A 34 19.00 -28.02 -13.97
C GLY A 34 20.03 -27.55 -12.94
N GLY A 35 20.25 -26.26 -12.83
CA GLY A 35 21.31 -25.63 -12.03
C GLY A 35 20.83 -24.57 -11.06
N GLY A 36 21.77 -23.85 -10.45
CA GLY A 36 21.47 -22.77 -9.50
C GLY A 36 20.58 -23.19 -8.34
N VAL A 37 19.64 -22.35 -7.97
CA VAL A 37 18.64 -22.61 -6.89
C VAL A 37 17.79 -23.82 -7.23
N ALA A 38 17.31 -23.96 -8.48
CA ALA A 38 16.54 -25.12 -8.90
C ALA A 38 17.29 -26.44 -8.69
N GLY A 39 18.56 -26.49 -9.10
CA GLY A 39 19.40 -27.65 -8.87
C GLY A 39 19.67 -27.96 -7.39
N ALA A 40 19.80 -26.94 -6.55
CA ALA A 40 19.95 -27.13 -5.10
C ALA A 40 18.66 -27.70 -4.49
N ILE A 41 17.51 -27.19 -4.84
CA ILE A 41 16.18 -27.67 -4.43
C ILE A 41 16.01 -29.15 -4.83
N LYS A 42 16.31 -29.49 -6.10
CA LYS A 42 16.21 -30.87 -6.60
C LYS A 42 17.15 -31.84 -5.86
N ARG A 43 18.39 -31.41 -5.60
CA ARG A 43 19.36 -32.27 -4.89
C ARG A 43 18.98 -32.56 -3.45
N LYS A 44 18.52 -31.52 -2.72
CA LYS A 44 18.17 -31.64 -1.29
C LYS A 44 16.76 -32.12 -1.04
N GLY A 45 15.79 -31.64 -1.84
CA GLY A 45 14.37 -31.97 -1.69
C GLY A 45 13.94 -33.25 -2.41
N GLY A 46 14.75 -33.71 -3.36
CA GLY A 46 14.48 -34.92 -4.14
C GLY A 46 13.92 -34.64 -5.54
N LYS A 47 14.07 -35.63 -6.44
CA LYS A 47 13.64 -35.55 -7.85
C LYS A 47 12.12 -35.45 -8.02
N GLY A 48 11.35 -35.84 -7.00
CA GLY A 48 9.88 -35.79 -7.01
C GLY A 48 9.36 -34.37 -7.25
N ILE A 49 10.03 -33.34 -6.72
CA ILE A 49 9.68 -31.93 -6.88
C ILE A 49 9.67 -31.53 -8.36
N GLU A 50 10.72 -31.89 -9.11
CA GLU A 50 10.76 -31.63 -10.55
C GLU A 50 9.68 -32.42 -11.30
N GLY A 51 9.45 -33.69 -10.91
CA GLY A 51 8.40 -34.50 -11.52
C GLY A 51 6.99 -33.94 -11.32
N GLU A 52 6.71 -33.30 -10.17
CA GLU A 52 5.46 -32.57 -9.94
C GLU A 52 5.42 -31.26 -10.76
N ALA A 53 6.52 -30.50 -10.77
CA ALA A 53 6.60 -29.22 -11.46
C ALA A 53 6.37 -29.37 -12.97
N VAL A 54 7.09 -30.28 -13.63
CA VAL A 54 6.98 -30.53 -15.08
C VAL A 54 5.58 -30.96 -15.49
N LYS A 55 4.82 -31.68 -14.65
CA LYS A 55 3.42 -32.02 -14.94
C LYS A 55 2.50 -30.80 -14.93
N LYS A 56 2.87 -29.71 -14.28
CA LYS A 56 2.13 -28.44 -14.26
C LYS A 56 2.60 -27.46 -15.33
N GLY A 57 3.74 -27.75 -15.96
CA GLY A 57 4.30 -26.97 -17.05
C GLY A 57 3.81 -27.41 -18.45
N PRO A 58 4.17 -26.67 -19.50
CA PRO A 58 4.80 -25.34 -19.38
C PRO A 58 3.82 -24.29 -18.85
N ILE A 59 4.35 -23.28 -18.17
CA ILE A 59 3.58 -22.12 -17.72
C ILE A 59 4.02 -20.86 -18.46
N GLU A 60 3.20 -19.82 -18.41
CA GLU A 60 3.60 -18.53 -18.98
C GLU A 60 4.80 -17.93 -18.22
N ILE A 61 5.71 -17.25 -18.94
CA ILE A 61 6.81 -16.52 -18.32
C ILE A 61 6.19 -15.38 -17.46
N GLY A 62 6.65 -15.27 -16.24
CA GLY A 62 6.04 -14.40 -15.23
C GLY A 62 5.03 -15.12 -14.31
N GLY A 63 4.56 -16.31 -14.70
CA GLY A 63 3.66 -17.13 -13.89
C GLY A 63 4.36 -17.83 -12.73
N ALA A 64 3.54 -18.40 -11.83
CA ALA A 64 4.02 -19.19 -10.69
C ALA A 64 3.07 -20.34 -10.39
N VAL A 65 3.63 -21.50 -10.02
CA VAL A 65 2.89 -22.69 -9.57
C VAL A 65 3.62 -23.33 -8.39
N SER A 66 2.90 -24.02 -7.53
CA SER A 66 3.44 -24.68 -6.35
C SER A 66 3.58 -26.18 -6.52
N THR A 67 4.51 -26.80 -5.81
CA THR A 67 4.65 -28.24 -5.63
C THR A 67 4.87 -28.56 -4.15
N SER A 68 4.88 -29.84 -3.78
CA SER A 68 5.42 -30.29 -2.51
C SER A 68 6.90 -29.95 -2.41
N ALA A 69 7.43 -29.81 -1.20
CA ALA A 69 8.84 -29.49 -0.97
C ALA A 69 9.72 -30.76 -0.76
N GLY A 70 9.16 -31.94 -0.88
CA GLY A 70 9.87 -33.22 -0.71
C GLY A 70 10.53 -33.32 0.66
N SER A 71 11.87 -33.50 0.70
CA SER A 71 12.63 -33.62 1.95
C SER A 71 13.15 -32.28 2.50
N LEU A 72 12.75 -31.14 1.93
CA LEU A 72 13.14 -29.82 2.45
C LEU A 72 12.38 -29.48 3.73
N PRO A 73 12.93 -28.60 4.60
CA PRO A 73 12.22 -28.14 5.80
C PRO A 73 11.02 -27.22 5.50
N ALA A 74 10.77 -26.88 4.24
CA ALA A 74 9.60 -26.15 3.78
C ALA A 74 8.43 -27.11 3.49
N LYS A 75 7.19 -26.58 3.42
CA LYS A 75 5.99 -27.35 2.99
C LYS A 75 5.84 -27.34 1.48
N TYR A 76 6.16 -26.20 0.84
CA TYR A 76 5.94 -25.97 -0.59
C TYR A 76 7.19 -25.40 -1.27
N VAL A 77 7.33 -25.72 -2.57
CA VAL A 77 8.19 -24.97 -3.49
C VAL A 77 7.30 -24.24 -4.48
N ILE A 78 7.43 -22.93 -4.57
CA ILE A 78 6.73 -22.08 -5.55
C ILE A 78 7.70 -21.83 -6.70
N HIS A 79 7.40 -22.39 -7.86
CA HIS A 79 8.20 -22.23 -9.08
C HIS A 79 7.74 -20.98 -9.83
N ALA A 80 8.54 -19.92 -9.77
CA ALA A 80 8.29 -18.65 -10.43
C ALA A 80 9.08 -18.59 -11.77
N ALA A 81 8.38 -18.58 -12.90
CA ALA A 81 8.99 -18.63 -14.22
C ALA A 81 9.57 -17.27 -14.61
N THR A 82 10.83 -17.03 -14.27
CA THR A 82 11.53 -15.75 -14.55
C THR A 82 12.08 -15.65 -15.98
N MET A 83 12.09 -16.74 -16.74
CA MET A 83 12.69 -16.82 -18.07
C MET A 83 12.14 -17.98 -18.88
N GLY A 84 12.40 -17.99 -20.19
CA GLY A 84 12.24 -19.15 -21.06
C GLY A 84 13.48 -20.04 -21.08
N LEU A 85 13.51 -21.01 -22.04
CA LEU A 85 14.69 -21.85 -22.28
C LEU A 85 15.85 -21.10 -22.96
N ASP A 86 15.60 -19.87 -23.42
CA ASP A 86 16.63 -18.95 -23.92
C ASP A 86 17.44 -18.30 -22.80
N PHE A 87 17.05 -18.54 -21.56
CA PHE A 87 17.65 -17.99 -20.33
C PHE A 87 17.69 -16.46 -20.26
N LYS A 88 16.81 -15.77 -21.02
CA LYS A 88 16.71 -14.31 -21.01
C LYS A 88 15.62 -13.85 -20.07
N THR A 89 15.98 -12.91 -19.22
CA THR A 89 15.05 -12.25 -18.32
C THR A 89 15.12 -10.73 -18.44
N ASP A 90 14.12 -10.05 -17.91
CA ASP A 90 14.01 -8.59 -17.87
C ASP A 90 13.20 -8.16 -16.66
N GLU A 91 13.07 -6.85 -16.45
CA GLU A 91 12.30 -6.28 -15.33
C GLU A 91 10.85 -6.78 -15.30
N ALA A 92 10.16 -6.81 -16.44
CA ALA A 92 8.75 -7.19 -16.49
C ALA A 92 8.54 -8.65 -16.06
N LYS A 93 9.42 -9.55 -16.48
CA LYS A 93 9.39 -10.97 -16.12
C LYS A 93 9.67 -11.18 -14.62
N ILE A 94 10.67 -10.49 -14.05
CA ILE A 94 11.00 -10.57 -12.63
C ILE A 94 9.84 -10.03 -11.79
N ARG A 95 9.26 -8.89 -12.19
CA ARG A 95 8.12 -8.26 -11.56
C ARG A 95 6.92 -9.20 -11.50
N SER A 96 6.52 -9.72 -12.65
CA SER A 96 5.38 -10.64 -12.75
C SER A 96 5.60 -11.93 -11.98
N SER A 97 6.80 -12.53 -12.07
CA SER A 97 7.16 -13.74 -11.32
C SER A 97 7.12 -13.53 -9.81
N CYS A 98 7.62 -12.40 -9.31
CA CYS A 98 7.58 -12.05 -7.90
C CYS A 98 6.14 -11.88 -7.41
N ALA A 99 5.33 -11.08 -8.13
CA ALA A 99 3.94 -10.83 -7.80
C ALA A 99 3.10 -12.13 -7.81
N ASN A 100 3.28 -12.98 -8.83
CA ASN A 100 2.55 -14.23 -8.92
C ASN A 100 3.01 -15.28 -7.90
N ALA A 101 4.29 -15.27 -7.49
CA ALA A 101 4.76 -16.12 -6.39
C ALA A 101 4.13 -15.72 -5.05
N LEU A 102 3.99 -14.41 -4.78
CA LEU A 102 3.27 -13.91 -3.60
C LEU A 102 1.79 -14.28 -3.62
N LYS A 103 1.12 -14.11 -4.77
CA LYS A 103 -0.28 -14.54 -4.95
C LYS A 103 -0.47 -16.04 -4.77
N GLU A 104 0.48 -16.86 -5.23
CA GLU A 104 0.44 -18.30 -5.04
C GLU A 104 0.59 -18.66 -3.55
N ALA A 105 1.44 -17.94 -2.81
CA ALA A 105 1.58 -18.10 -1.37
C ALA A 105 0.26 -17.80 -0.62
N GLU A 106 -0.48 -16.76 -1.02
CA GLU A 106 -1.80 -16.46 -0.44
C GLU A 106 -2.81 -17.58 -0.72
N LYS A 107 -2.85 -18.13 -1.95
CA LYS A 107 -3.72 -19.27 -2.26
C LYS A 107 -3.42 -20.49 -1.40
N LEU A 108 -2.15 -20.71 -1.06
CA LEU A 108 -1.71 -21.78 -0.17
C LEU A 108 -1.97 -21.47 1.30
N ASN A 109 -2.37 -20.24 1.62
CA ASN A 109 -2.58 -19.72 2.97
C ASN A 109 -1.37 -19.96 3.89
N VAL A 110 -0.16 -19.71 3.36
CA VAL A 110 1.09 -19.86 4.10
C VAL A 110 1.42 -18.59 4.90
N SER A 111 2.12 -18.76 6.01
CA SER A 111 2.50 -17.65 6.88
C SER A 111 3.92 -17.13 6.61
N SER A 112 4.77 -17.91 5.95
CA SER A 112 6.15 -17.53 5.66
C SER A 112 6.59 -17.99 4.28
N ILE A 113 7.33 -17.10 3.58
CA ILE A 113 7.90 -17.37 2.27
C ILE A 113 9.33 -16.86 2.16
N ALA A 114 10.19 -17.62 1.47
CA ALA A 114 11.55 -17.18 1.18
C ALA A 114 11.81 -17.10 -0.33
N PHE A 115 12.44 -15.99 -0.75
CA PHE A 115 12.80 -15.70 -2.14
C PHE A 115 14.31 -15.72 -2.34
N PRO A 116 14.82 -16.32 -3.42
CA PRO A 116 16.17 -16.04 -3.92
C PRO A 116 16.18 -14.71 -4.69
N ALA A 117 17.36 -14.25 -5.14
CA ALA A 117 17.47 -13.16 -6.10
C ALA A 117 16.93 -13.60 -7.47
N LEU A 118 15.66 -13.29 -7.77
CA LEU A 118 15.00 -13.67 -9.01
C LEU A 118 15.73 -13.09 -10.23
N GLY A 119 16.01 -13.92 -11.24
CA GLY A 119 16.64 -13.51 -12.48
C GLY A 119 18.16 -13.26 -12.42
N CYS A 120 18.79 -13.24 -11.23
CA CYS A 120 20.21 -12.87 -11.06
C CYS A 120 21.20 -14.01 -11.28
N GLY A 121 20.73 -15.26 -11.35
CA GLY A 121 21.59 -16.42 -11.65
C GLY A 121 21.90 -16.52 -13.12
N VAL A 122 21.44 -17.60 -13.78
CA VAL A 122 21.63 -17.85 -15.21
C VAL A 122 21.07 -16.71 -16.07
N GLY A 123 19.99 -16.06 -15.65
CA GLY A 123 19.37 -14.92 -16.37
C GLY A 123 20.21 -13.64 -16.40
N GLY A 124 21.27 -13.54 -15.57
CA GLY A 124 22.23 -12.43 -15.59
C GLY A 124 21.66 -11.04 -15.29
N PHE A 125 20.47 -10.95 -14.71
CA PHE A 125 19.88 -9.65 -14.39
C PHE A 125 20.63 -9.00 -13.22
N PRO A 126 20.85 -7.66 -13.26
CA PRO A 126 21.57 -6.96 -12.20
C PRO A 126 20.89 -7.08 -10.82
N GLU A 127 21.65 -7.49 -9.80
CA GLU A 127 21.14 -7.71 -8.43
C GLU A 127 20.49 -6.47 -7.81
N ILE A 128 21.04 -5.25 -8.09
CA ILE A 128 20.45 -3.98 -7.64
C ILE A 128 19.05 -3.79 -8.25
N GLY A 129 18.89 -4.09 -9.53
CA GLY A 129 17.60 -4.01 -10.21
C GLY A 129 16.59 -4.99 -9.63
N ALA A 130 16.98 -6.26 -9.46
CA ALA A 130 16.15 -7.31 -8.87
C ALA A 130 15.72 -6.94 -7.45
N ALA A 131 16.64 -6.46 -6.60
CA ALA A 131 16.35 -6.04 -5.24
C ALA A 131 15.27 -4.95 -5.18
N LYS A 132 15.37 -3.93 -6.05
CA LYS A 132 14.38 -2.84 -6.14
C LYS A 132 13.02 -3.33 -6.62
N ILE A 133 12.99 -4.12 -7.70
CA ILE A 133 11.76 -4.67 -8.26
C ILE A 133 11.05 -5.55 -7.24
N MET A 134 11.76 -6.48 -6.61
CA MET A 134 11.19 -7.39 -5.63
C MET A 134 10.70 -6.65 -4.38
N ALA A 135 11.41 -5.61 -3.92
CA ALA A 135 10.95 -4.76 -2.82
C ALA A 135 9.65 -4.01 -3.16
N GLN A 136 9.52 -3.52 -4.40
CA GLN A 136 8.30 -2.87 -4.88
C GLN A 136 7.11 -3.83 -4.90
N GLU A 137 7.31 -5.05 -5.41
CA GLU A 137 6.23 -6.05 -5.48
C GLU A 137 5.81 -6.54 -4.08
N VAL A 138 6.76 -6.73 -3.16
CA VAL A 138 6.44 -7.04 -1.76
C VAL A 138 5.64 -5.93 -1.09
N LEU A 139 6.07 -4.68 -1.28
CA LEU A 139 5.34 -3.52 -0.74
C LEU A 139 3.93 -3.44 -1.31
N ARG A 140 3.80 -3.55 -2.65
CA ARG A 140 2.51 -3.53 -3.34
C ARG A 140 1.58 -4.63 -2.83
N HIS A 141 2.11 -5.85 -2.71
CA HIS A 141 1.36 -7.00 -2.23
C HIS A 141 0.78 -6.75 -0.84
N ILE A 142 1.61 -6.33 0.14
CA ILE A 142 1.20 -6.14 1.53
C ILE A 142 0.30 -4.91 1.70
N TRP A 143 0.54 -3.85 0.92
CA TRP A 143 -0.13 -2.57 1.14
C TRP A 143 -1.43 -2.42 0.36
N PHE A 144 -1.48 -2.95 -0.87
CA PHE A 144 -2.57 -2.69 -1.80
C PHE A 144 -3.32 -3.96 -2.22
N ASP A 145 -2.60 -5.01 -2.67
CA ASP A 145 -3.25 -6.17 -3.25
C ASP A 145 -3.84 -7.10 -2.18
N PHE A 146 -3.17 -7.26 -1.02
CA PHE A 146 -3.56 -8.14 0.08
C PHE A 146 -3.34 -7.47 1.44
N PRO A 147 -4.16 -6.45 1.82
CA PRO A 147 -4.00 -5.74 3.10
C PRO A 147 -4.10 -6.65 4.33
N ASP A 148 -4.85 -7.73 4.22
CA ASP A 148 -5.01 -8.79 5.24
C ASP A 148 -4.24 -10.06 4.90
N SER A 149 -3.05 -9.91 4.28
CA SER A 149 -2.19 -11.01 3.86
C SER A 149 -2.00 -12.09 4.94
N SER A 150 -2.03 -13.36 4.51
CA SER A 150 -1.68 -14.51 5.36
C SER A 150 -0.20 -14.50 5.75
N LEU A 151 0.66 -13.86 4.93
CA LEU A 151 2.10 -13.81 5.12
C LEU A 151 2.49 -12.96 6.33
N LYS A 152 3.10 -13.59 7.31
CA LYS A 152 3.67 -12.94 8.50
C LYS A 152 5.16 -12.70 8.37
N GLU A 153 5.84 -13.43 7.47
CA GLU A 153 7.25 -13.25 7.19
C GLU A 153 7.57 -13.47 5.71
N ILE A 154 8.30 -12.53 5.12
CA ILE A 154 8.89 -12.61 3.78
C ILE A 154 10.40 -12.48 3.93
N THR A 155 11.15 -13.51 3.51
CA THR A 155 12.61 -13.58 3.63
C THR A 155 13.26 -13.54 2.25
N PHE A 156 14.24 -12.69 2.05
CA PHE A 156 15.15 -12.77 0.90
C PHE A 156 16.39 -13.54 1.32
N ALA A 157 16.60 -14.71 0.71
CA ALA A 157 17.70 -15.62 1.00
C ALA A 157 18.76 -15.52 -0.10
N LEU A 158 19.90 -14.93 0.22
CA LEU A 158 20.97 -14.64 -0.73
C LEU A 158 22.17 -15.56 -0.44
N PHE A 159 22.59 -16.32 -1.46
CA PHE A 159 23.62 -17.32 -1.28
C PHE A 159 25.00 -16.72 -0.98
N ASN A 160 25.39 -15.65 -1.67
CA ASN A 160 26.70 -15.02 -1.52
C ASN A 160 26.60 -13.67 -0.79
N LYS A 161 27.74 -13.24 -0.22
CA LYS A 161 27.83 -12.01 0.56
C LYS A 161 27.51 -10.75 -0.27
N SER A 162 27.97 -10.71 -1.52
CA SER A 162 27.74 -9.55 -2.41
C SER A 162 26.23 -9.33 -2.64
N ALA A 163 25.51 -10.38 -3.03
CA ALA A 163 24.07 -10.31 -3.21
C ALA A 163 23.35 -9.94 -1.90
N TYR A 164 23.78 -10.50 -0.77
CA TYR A 164 23.24 -10.14 0.54
C TYR A 164 23.42 -8.64 0.84
N ASP A 165 24.62 -8.10 0.68
CA ASP A 165 24.89 -6.68 0.96
C ASP A 165 24.08 -5.77 0.04
N ILE A 166 23.94 -6.13 -1.26
CA ILE A 166 23.13 -5.39 -2.24
C ILE A 166 21.65 -5.42 -1.85
N PHE A 167 21.09 -6.59 -1.55
CA PHE A 167 19.67 -6.71 -1.17
C PHE A 167 19.41 -6.02 0.17
N ASN A 168 20.25 -6.24 1.17
CA ASN A 168 20.09 -5.61 2.48
C ASN A 168 20.05 -4.09 2.38
N LYS A 169 20.99 -3.51 1.61
CA LYS A 169 21.01 -2.06 1.38
C LYS A 169 19.80 -1.59 0.58
N ASN A 170 19.50 -2.20 -0.57
CA ASN A 170 18.51 -1.66 -1.51
C ASN A 170 17.07 -1.96 -1.11
N VAL A 171 16.78 -3.15 -0.55
CA VAL A 171 15.43 -3.51 -0.09
C VAL A 171 15.07 -2.69 1.15
N ILE A 172 15.91 -2.73 2.18
CA ILE A 172 15.62 -2.08 3.46
C ILE A 172 15.52 -0.56 3.27
N SER A 173 16.53 0.08 2.65
CA SER A 173 16.50 1.53 2.45
C SER A 173 15.31 2.00 1.61
N TYR A 174 14.92 1.23 0.58
CA TYR A 174 13.76 1.57 -0.23
C TYR A 174 12.46 1.49 0.58
N LEU A 175 12.26 0.39 1.30
CA LEU A 175 11.05 0.19 2.11
C LEU A 175 10.96 1.21 3.24
N GLU A 176 12.07 1.51 3.95
CA GLU A 176 12.12 2.54 4.98
C GLU A 176 11.77 3.92 4.41
N TYR A 177 12.33 4.27 3.25
CA TYR A 177 12.03 5.54 2.58
C TYR A 177 10.53 5.66 2.25
N ILE A 178 9.93 4.62 1.64
CA ILE A 178 8.51 4.66 1.26
C ILE A 178 7.60 4.69 2.50
N ILE A 179 7.88 3.87 3.51
CA ILE A 179 7.10 3.86 4.76
C ILE A 179 7.18 5.22 5.44
N HIS A 180 8.37 5.80 5.54
CA HIS A 180 8.54 7.14 6.09
C HIS A 180 7.70 8.18 5.32
N LYS A 181 7.71 8.13 3.98
CA LYS A 181 6.90 9.03 3.15
C LYS A 181 5.40 8.84 3.38
N ILE A 182 4.93 7.60 3.45
CA ILE A 182 3.51 7.28 3.71
C ILE A 182 3.10 7.74 5.12
N GLN A 183 3.97 7.54 6.13
CA GLN A 183 3.69 7.92 7.52
C GLN A 183 3.83 9.42 7.80
N SER A 184 4.66 10.12 7.03
CA SER A 184 4.97 11.54 7.25
C SER A 184 4.02 12.48 6.51
N GLY A 185 3.23 11.98 5.57
CA GLY A 185 2.39 12.80 4.72
C GLY A 185 3.18 13.54 3.61
N PRO A 186 2.65 14.63 3.04
CA PRO A 186 1.41 15.29 3.47
C PRO A 186 0.18 14.40 3.28
N PHE A 187 -0.73 14.46 4.24
CA PHE A 187 -2.01 13.76 4.14
C PHE A 187 -3.01 14.62 3.37
N ILE A 188 -3.82 13.96 2.53
CA ILE A 188 -4.85 14.64 1.75
C ILE A 188 -6.15 14.62 2.54
N THR A 189 -6.77 15.80 2.65
CA THR A 189 -8.06 16.00 3.30
C THR A 189 -8.97 16.83 2.43
N VAL A 190 -10.26 16.82 2.72
CA VAL A 190 -11.23 17.76 2.18
C VAL A 190 -11.95 18.47 3.33
N ASP A 191 -12.35 19.71 3.09
CA ASP A 191 -13.31 20.43 3.93
C ASP A 191 -14.44 20.93 3.03
N ILE A 192 -15.67 21.03 3.55
CA ILE A 192 -16.83 21.45 2.75
C ILE A 192 -17.65 22.52 3.48
N ILE A 193 -17.72 23.72 2.91
CA ILE A 193 -18.59 24.79 3.36
C ILE A 193 -20.00 24.49 2.84
N ILE A 194 -20.86 23.98 3.71
CA ILE A 194 -22.25 23.67 3.38
C ILE A 194 -23.11 24.87 3.70
N GLU A 195 -23.73 25.45 2.66
CA GLU A 195 -24.63 26.56 2.79
C GLU A 195 -26.09 26.10 2.99
N LEU A 196 -26.75 26.72 3.94
CA LEU A 196 -28.19 26.68 4.13
C LEU A 196 -28.75 28.10 4.07
N PRO A 197 -30.07 28.30 3.95
CA PRO A 197 -30.66 29.64 3.90
C PRO A 197 -30.28 30.56 5.08
N GLU A 198 -30.02 29.96 6.27
CA GLU A 198 -29.71 30.66 7.50
C GLU A 198 -28.21 30.95 7.68
N GLY A 199 -27.32 30.29 6.90
CA GLY A 199 -25.86 30.44 7.02
C GLY A 199 -25.07 29.22 6.59
N ILE A 200 -23.91 29.01 7.19
CA ILE A 200 -23.03 27.86 6.96
C ILE A 200 -23.10 26.88 8.13
N VAL A 201 -22.95 25.61 7.80
CA VAL A 201 -22.91 24.54 8.81
C VAL A 201 -21.51 24.43 9.39
N LEU A 202 -21.40 24.45 10.71
CA LEU A 202 -20.18 24.10 11.43
C LEU A 202 -20.46 22.98 12.42
N ILE A 203 -19.47 22.16 12.67
CA ILE A 203 -19.46 21.09 13.67
C ILE A 203 -18.56 21.46 14.85
N GLU A 204 -18.92 21.06 16.06
CA GLU A 204 -18.07 21.16 17.23
C GLU A 204 -17.28 19.87 17.39
N ARG A 205 -15.97 19.96 17.42
CA ARG A 205 -15.09 18.79 17.43
C ARG A 205 -15.04 18.11 18.78
N SER A 206 -15.24 16.79 18.83
CA SER A 206 -15.05 15.97 20.02
C SER A 206 -13.59 15.58 20.27
N ASN A 207 -12.71 15.69 19.26
CA ASN A 207 -11.30 15.34 19.29
C ASN A 207 -10.37 16.54 19.02
N PRO A 208 -9.13 16.59 19.58
CA PRO A 208 -8.18 17.66 19.30
C PRO A 208 -7.81 17.79 17.80
N PRO A 209 -7.58 19.02 17.32
CA PRO A 209 -7.79 20.29 18.01
C PRO A 209 -9.29 20.54 18.23
N TYR A 210 -9.63 20.98 19.44
CA TYR A 210 -11.00 21.32 19.80
C TYR A 210 -11.42 22.65 19.16
N GLY A 211 -12.71 22.91 19.14
CA GLY A 211 -13.32 24.12 18.59
C GLY A 211 -14.33 23.81 17.48
N TRP A 212 -14.88 24.88 16.89
CA TRP A 212 -15.77 24.75 15.75
C TRP A 212 -14.97 24.53 14.46
N ALA A 213 -15.48 23.70 13.56
CA ALA A 213 -14.83 23.38 12.32
C ALA A 213 -15.81 23.33 11.14
N ILE A 214 -15.30 23.57 9.96
CA ILE A 214 -15.97 23.21 8.71
C ILE A 214 -15.99 21.67 8.64
N PRO A 215 -17.10 21.03 8.26
CA PRO A 215 -17.15 19.58 8.05
C PRO A 215 -16.10 19.12 7.07
N GLY A 216 -15.49 17.95 7.32
CA GLY A 216 -14.45 17.40 6.46
C GLY A 216 -13.58 16.34 7.10
N GLY A 217 -12.82 15.63 6.29
CA GLY A 217 -12.00 14.53 6.74
C GLY A 217 -10.93 14.09 5.76
N PHE A 218 -10.38 12.91 6.02
CA PHE A 218 -9.33 12.33 5.20
C PHE A 218 -9.91 11.67 3.95
N LEU A 219 -9.16 11.81 2.83
CA LEU A 219 -9.46 11.09 1.59
C LEU A 219 -9.21 9.60 1.78
N ASP A 220 -10.21 8.79 1.47
CA ASP A 220 -10.07 7.33 1.47
C ASP A 220 -9.40 6.81 0.19
N TYR A 221 -8.85 5.59 0.28
CA TYR A 221 -8.22 4.95 -0.88
C TYR A 221 -9.26 4.65 -1.96
N ASN A 222 -8.96 5.01 -3.22
CA ASN A 222 -9.84 4.92 -4.39
C ASN A 222 -11.06 5.86 -4.38
N GLU A 223 -11.05 6.89 -3.56
CA GLU A 223 -12.08 7.92 -3.51
C GLU A 223 -11.63 9.19 -4.27
N SER A 224 -12.53 9.88 -4.95
CA SER A 224 -12.26 11.22 -5.47
C SER A 224 -12.41 12.28 -4.38
N LEU A 225 -11.83 13.48 -4.58
CA LEU A 225 -12.00 14.58 -3.62
C LEU A 225 -13.46 15.01 -3.51
N GLU A 226 -14.22 14.96 -4.61
CA GLU A 226 -15.63 15.27 -4.69
C GLU A 226 -16.47 14.25 -3.90
N ASP A 227 -16.21 12.95 -4.09
CA ASP A 227 -16.91 11.88 -3.36
C ASP A 227 -16.61 11.95 -1.86
N CYS A 228 -15.35 12.21 -1.48
CA CYS A 228 -14.95 12.45 -0.11
C CYS A 228 -15.72 13.61 0.52
N ALA A 229 -15.83 14.76 -0.16
CA ALA A 229 -16.58 15.90 0.34
C ALA A 229 -18.05 15.58 0.56
N ILE A 230 -18.67 14.80 -0.35
CA ILE A 230 -20.07 14.37 -0.22
C ILE A 230 -20.26 13.39 0.92
N ARG A 231 -19.34 12.42 1.08
CA ARG A 231 -19.37 11.45 2.16
C ARG A 231 -19.23 12.12 3.53
N GLU A 232 -18.21 12.96 3.71
CA GLU A 232 -17.97 13.68 4.96
C GLU A 232 -19.13 14.62 5.34
N ALA A 233 -19.71 15.34 4.35
CA ALA A 233 -20.91 16.13 4.58
C ALA A 233 -22.05 15.27 5.12
N LYS A 234 -22.24 14.08 4.54
CA LYS A 234 -23.31 13.16 4.96
C LYS A 234 -23.05 12.57 6.35
N GLU A 235 -21.84 12.13 6.60
CA GLU A 235 -21.43 11.48 7.86
C GLU A 235 -21.46 12.44 9.05
N GLU A 236 -20.97 13.67 8.88
CA GLU A 236 -20.87 14.61 9.99
C GLU A 236 -22.11 15.48 10.20
N THR A 237 -22.94 15.65 9.16
CA THR A 237 -24.08 16.60 9.22
C THR A 237 -25.44 16.01 8.86
N SER A 238 -25.50 14.79 8.38
CA SER A 238 -26.71 14.11 7.83
C SER A 238 -27.33 14.81 6.62
N LEU A 239 -26.70 15.85 6.06
CA LEU A 239 -27.19 16.59 4.90
C LEU A 239 -26.82 15.90 3.59
N ASP A 240 -27.70 16.00 2.60
CA ASP A 240 -27.35 15.79 1.21
C ASP A 240 -26.86 17.12 0.62
N VAL A 241 -25.80 17.07 -0.19
CA VAL A 241 -25.19 18.26 -0.77
C VAL A 241 -25.30 18.25 -2.29
N TYR A 242 -25.43 19.43 -2.89
CA TYR A 242 -25.49 19.63 -4.33
C TYR A 242 -24.82 20.95 -4.73
N ASP A 243 -24.60 21.17 -6.02
CA ASP A 243 -23.86 22.32 -6.55
C ASP A 243 -22.45 22.45 -5.97
N LEU A 244 -21.77 21.29 -5.87
CA LEU A 244 -20.42 21.20 -5.34
C LEU A 244 -19.43 21.96 -6.23
N LYS A 245 -18.67 22.87 -5.64
CA LYS A 245 -17.64 23.67 -6.34
C LYS A 245 -16.37 23.72 -5.52
N GLN A 246 -15.25 23.50 -6.16
CA GLN A 246 -13.96 23.70 -5.50
C GLN A 246 -13.71 25.18 -5.23
N LEU A 247 -13.41 25.49 -3.97
CA LEU A 247 -13.07 26.85 -3.56
C LEU A 247 -11.57 27.12 -3.73
N HIS A 248 -10.74 26.37 -3.00
CA HIS A 248 -9.28 26.53 -2.99
C HIS A 248 -8.61 25.33 -2.32
N THR A 249 -7.32 25.16 -2.55
CA THR A 249 -6.51 24.14 -1.84
C THR A 249 -5.54 24.83 -0.88
N TYR A 250 -5.58 24.45 0.39
CA TYR A 250 -4.73 24.98 1.45
C TYR A 250 -3.67 23.94 1.84
N SER A 251 -2.40 24.31 1.75
CA SER A 251 -1.26 23.38 1.94
C SER A 251 -0.15 23.92 2.82
N LYS A 252 -0.37 25.06 3.50
CA LYS A 252 0.65 25.66 4.34
C LYS A 252 1.03 24.72 5.48
N PRO A 253 2.33 24.41 5.69
CA PRO A 253 2.77 23.64 6.84
C PRO A 253 2.30 24.26 8.16
N GLY A 254 1.82 23.40 9.08
CA GLY A 254 1.31 23.84 10.40
C GLY A 254 -0.16 24.29 10.39
N ARG A 255 -0.89 24.18 9.27
CA ARG A 255 -2.33 24.42 9.23
C ARG A 255 -3.10 23.45 10.13
N ASP A 256 -2.63 22.21 10.23
CA ASP A 256 -3.09 21.19 11.15
C ASP A 256 -1.95 20.89 12.14
N PRO A 257 -2.17 21.05 13.46
CA PRO A 257 -1.11 20.83 14.45
C PRO A 257 -0.73 19.36 14.62
N ARG A 258 -1.55 18.41 14.12
CA ARG A 258 -1.32 16.97 14.23
C ARG A 258 -0.41 16.43 13.13
N PHE A 259 -0.61 16.93 11.89
CA PHE A 259 0.04 16.41 10.67
C PHE A 259 0.26 17.51 9.64
N HIS A 260 1.16 17.26 8.68
CA HIS A 260 1.18 18.05 7.46
C HIS A 260 0.04 17.59 6.55
N THR A 261 -1.03 18.38 6.49
CA THR A 261 -2.19 18.13 5.62
C THR A 261 -2.23 19.07 4.43
N VAL A 262 -2.78 18.58 3.33
CA VAL A 262 -3.19 19.38 2.16
C VAL A 262 -4.69 19.19 2.01
N THR A 263 -5.47 20.23 2.27
CA THR A 263 -6.93 20.17 2.14
C THR A 263 -7.42 20.87 0.89
N THR A 264 -8.35 20.26 0.19
CA THR A 264 -9.13 20.93 -0.85
C THR A 264 -10.49 21.29 -0.26
N VAL A 265 -10.80 22.58 -0.25
CA VAL A 265 -12.06 23.09 0.27
C VAL A 265 -13.08 23.19 -0.86
N PHE A 266 -14.26 22.63 -0.61
CA PHE A 266 -15.42 22.76 -1.48
C PHE A 266 -16.48 23.67 -0.85
N THR A 267 -17.34 24.20 -1.70
CA THR A 267 -18.61 24.84 -1.30
C THR A 267 -19.76 24.04 -1.89
N ALA A 268 -20.88 23.94 -1.19
CA ALA A 268 -22.07 23.25 -1.68
C ALA A 268 -23.33 23.81 -1.01
N GLN A 269 -24.48 23.58 -1.64
CA GLN A 269 -25.78 23.81 -1.04
C GLN A 269 -26.24 22.57 -0.29
N GLY A 270 -26.68 22.71 0.96
CA GLY A 270 -27.21 21.63 1.78
C GLY A 270 -28.71 21.43 1.60
N LYS A 271 -29.15 20.16 1.68
CA LYS A 271 -30.58 19.79 1.68
C LYS A 271 -30.83 18.78 2.79
N GLY A 272 -31.86 19.01 3.59
CA GLY A 272 -32.25 18.15 4.69
C GLY A 272 -32.29 18.89 6.02
N VAL A 273 -32.36 18.14 7.10
CA VAL A 273 -32.30 18.68 8.47
C VAL A 273 -30.93 18.36 9.05
N PRO A 274 -30.10 19.39 9.36
CA PRO A 274 -28.77 19.16 9.87
C PRO A 274 -28.82 18.49 11.24
N ARG A 275 -28.04 17.41 11.41
CA ARG A 275 -27.89 16.69 12.68
C ARG A 275 -26.43 16.28 12.82
N ALA A 276 -25.87 16.49 14.01
CA ALA A 276 -24.55 15.99 14.33
C ALA A 276 -24.57 14.46 14.37
N ASP A 277 -23.59 13.84 13.73
CA ASP A 277 -23.37 12.40 13.73
C ASP A 277 -21.86 12.12 13.76
N SER A 278 -21.48 10.86 13.92
CA SER A 278 -20.08 10.43 13.95
C SER A 278 -19.25 11.18 15.02
N ASP A 279 -18.19 11.86 14.64
CA ASP A 279 -17.20 12.52 15.52
C ASP A 279 -17.59 13.95 15.95
N ALA A 280 -18.73 14.47 15.52
CA ALA A 280 -19.22 15.80 15.90
C ALA A 280 -19.93 15.76 17.26
N ALA A 281 -19.41 16.50 18.24
CA ALA A 281 -20.07 16.67 19.54
C ALA A 281 -21.35 17.49 19.44
N ASN A 282 -21.41 18.41 18.47
CA ASN A 282 -22.54 19.30 18.23
C ASN A 282 -22.48 19.81 16.76
N LEU A 283 -23.60 20.33 16.27
CA LEU A 283 -23.70 20.97 14.96
C LEU A 283 -24.58 22.22 15.06
N LYS A 284 -24.16 23.28 14.39
CA LYS A 284 -24.93 24.53 14.33
C LYS A 284 -24.78 25.23 13.00
N VAL A 285 -25.81 25.98 12.61
CA VAL A 285 -25.78 26.89 11.46
C VAL A 285 -25.44 28.29 11.94
N PHE A 286 -24.44 28.92 11.34
CA PHE A 286 -23.97 30.26 11.70
C PHE A 286 -24.00 31.17 10.47
N LYS A 287 -24.37 32.43 10.67
CA LYS A 287 -24.08 33.45 9.65
C LYS A 287 -22.58 33.57 9.47
N LEU A 288 -22.13 33.83 8.24
CA LEU A 288 -20.70 33.87 7.91
C LEU A 288 -19.91 34.85 8.81
N GLU A 289 -20.48 36.01 9.11
CA GLU A 289 -19.82 37.00 9.96
C GLU A 289 -19.74 36.58 11.43
N ASP A 290 -20.69 35.76 11.89
CA ASP A 290 -20.68 35.23 13.24
C ASP A 290 -19.77 34.04 13.39
N ALA A 291 -19.66 33.19 12.34
CA ALA A 291 -18.70 32.09 12.30
C ALA A 291 -17.26 32.56 12.50
N LEU A 292 -16.89 33.73 11.95
CA LEU A 292 -15.55 34.33 12.12
C LEU A 292 -15.23 34.80 13.55
N LYS A 293 -16.23 34.87 14.45
CA LYS A 293 -16.04 35.24 15.86
C LYS A 293 -15.82 34.06 16.79
N LEU A 294 -15.97 32.82 16.24
CA LEU A 294 -15.84 31.59 16.99
C LEU A 294 -14.38 31.19 17.16
N ASP A 295 -14.11 30.34 18.14
CA ASP A 295 -12.85 29.60 18.25
C ASP A 295 -12.88 28.46 17.22
N LEU A 296 -12.22 28.69 16.08
CA LEU A 296 -12.20 27.75 14.95
C LEU A 296 -10.94 26.89 15.01
N ALA A 297 -11.16 25.59 14.84
CA ALA A 297 -10.07 24.64 14.73
C ALA A 297 -9.29 24.83 13.41
N PHE A 298 -8.05 24.37 13.39
CA PHE A 298 -7.17 24.45 12.22
C PHE A 298 -6.94 25.88 11.70
N ASP A 299 -6.90 26.02 10.37
CA ASP A 299 -6.87 27.29 9.66
C ASP A 299 -8.24 27.72 9.12
N HIS A 300 -9.34 27.18 9.69
CA HIS A 300 -10.69 27.43 9.20
C HIS A 300 -11.12 28.91 9.30
N GLN A 301 -10.49 29.66 10.21
CA GLN A 301 -10.62 31.14 10.24
C GLN A 301 -10.23 31.77 8.89
N GLN A 302 -9.10 31.33 8.34
CA GLN A 302 -8.61 31.80 7.05
C GLN A 302 -9.53 31.35 5.91
N VAL A 303 -9.95 30.07 5.92
CA VAL A 303 -10.83 29.49 4.90
C VAL A 303 -12.16 30.26 4.80
N ILE A 304 -12.84 30.48 5.92
CA ILE A 304 -14.13 31.21 5.98
C ILE A 304 -13.93 32.67 5.57
N SER A 305 -12.82 33.30 5.98
CA SER A 305 -12.51 34.68 5.56
C SER A 305 -12.33 34.80 4.05
N ASP A 306 -11.64 33.86 3.43
CA ASP A 306 -11.40 33.88 1.99
C ASP A 306 -12.69 33.59 1.22
N TYR A 307 -13.51 32.68 1.71
CA TYR A 307 -14.83 32.41 1.16
C TYR A 307 -15.73 33.68 1.22
N LEU A 308 -15.78 34.37 2.34
CA LEU A 308 -16.55 35.62 2.48
C LEU A 308 -16.09 36.70 1.50
N LYS A 309 -14.77 36.83 1.25
CA LYS A 309 -14.23 37.76 0.25
C LYS A 309 -14.70 37.43 -1.17
N LEU A 310 -14.77 36.14 -1.51
CA LEU A 310 -15.24 35.70 -2.83
C LEU A 310 -16.74 35.97 -3.05
N ARG A 311 -17.57 35.80 -2.01
CA ARG A 311 -19.03 36.12 -2.11
C ARG A 311 -19.34 37.59 -2.23
N ARG A 312 -18.42 38.47 -1.87
CA ARG A 312 -18.60 39.93 -1.96
C ARG A 312 -18.17 40.52 -3.31
N LYS A 313 -17.54 39.72 -4.17
CA LYS A 313 -17.21 40.09 -5.55
C LYS A 313 -18.33 39.70 -6.51
#